data_007a21352eba32bb6de2032f4ad11cff
#
_entry.id   007a21352eba32bb6de2032f4ad11cff
#
_cell.length_a   1.000
_cell.length_b   1.000
_cell.length_c   1.000
_cell.angle_alpha   90.00
_cell.angle_beta   90.00
_cell.angle_gamma   90.00
#
_symmetry.space_group_name_H-M   'P 1'
#
loop_
_entity.id
_entity.type
_entity.pdbx_description
1 polymer ?
#
loop_
_entity_poly.entity_id
_entity_poly.type
_entity_poly.pdbx_seq_one_letter_code
_entity_poly.pdbx_strand_id
1 'polypeptide(L)'
;MRPTISMLAELLPKGIDRAVIAPGSNGLTRIAGLGAHDYREDVAYVGSLEDVLAQSASSIPDNIVVSVPVGTSFQDAAEYLRPACSGLLVVAQNESDRLIEIVGDALARYDDWERRMLFAVAEGRTLGDVLAIGAELLANPVALIGPDATLIARAGNITVDESGQMWKTVLARGISPNEIYTESERKAYVKSLSQGESYHLVRPERDINHMHLSVPLVIDGRSFGALGQVDLNASFTADQIGLACAIRDVLLARAKIELDRNQGTALEQCMRTVLEGVPTESSAVRFQLGRIGWSADDTYRMLLCPFPTEGGENLIGAPYKMMMKRALPKSLCMSYSGDIICIFRSADYDINARSFCDTVTAETSKYNLTCGLSDEFTGIGEGPR
;
A
#
# COMPACT_ATOMS: atom_id res chain seq x y z
N MET A 1 3.31 2.66 13.02
CA MET A 1 4.70 2.14 12.97
C MET A 1 5.61 3.13 13.68
N ARG A 2 6.66 2.67 14.38
CA ARG A 2 7.56 3.59 15.12
C ARG A 2 8.82 3.84 14.30
N PRO A 3 9.41 5.05 14.34
CA PRO A 3 10.59 5.36 13.53
C PRO A 3 11.83 4.59 14.01
N THR A 4 12.73 4.31 13.09
CA THR A 4 14.07 3.81 13.38
C THR A 4 15.06 4.98 13.54
N ILE A 5 16.27 4.71 13.96
CA ILE A 5 17.36 5.72 14.03
C ILE A 5 17.57 6.38 12.66
N SER A 6 17.56 5.61 11.59
CA SER A 6 17.80 6.16 10.27
C SER A 6 16.63 7.01 9.77
N MET A 7 15.38 6.64 10.08
CA MET A 7 14.22 7.49 9.78
C MET A 7 14.27 8.82 10.53
N LEU A 8 14.73 8.82 11.79
CA LEU A 8 14.94 10.09 12.53
C LEU A 8 16.02 10.96 11.87
N ALA A 9 17.08 10.34 11.34
CA ALA A 9 18.14 11.08 10.65
C ALA A 9 17.61 11.88 9.45
N GLU A 10 16.64 11.34 8.70
CA GLU A 10 15.99 12.03 7.57
C GLU A 10 15.17 13.26 8.03
N LEU A 11 14.69 13.25 9.27
CA LEU A 11 13.86 14.33 9.83
C LEU A 11 14.67 15.42 10.49
N LEU A 12 15.99 15.24 10.66
CA LEU A 12 16.85 16.29 11.21
C LEU A 12 16.89 17.51 10.28
N PRO A 13 17.13 18.72 10.84
CA PRO A 13 17.23 19.95 10.07
C PRO A 13 18.27 19.84 8.93
N LYS A 14 17.95 20.41 7.77
CA LYS A 14 18.90 20.53 6.67
C LYS A 14 20.08 21.40 7.10
N GLY A 15 21.30 20.96 6.77
CA GLY A 15 22.53 21.67 7.11
C GLY A 15 23.24 21.15 8.37
N ILE A 16 22.69 20.15 9.05
CA ILE A 16 23.40 19.38 10.07
C ILE A 16 24.11 18.21 9.40
N ASP A 17 25.45 18.18 9.49
CA ASP A 17 26.24 17.07 9.01
C ASP A 17 25.99 15.84 9.88
N ARG A 18 25.66 14.74 9.24
CA ARG A 18 25.31 13.49 9.91
C ARG A 18 25.62 12.25 9.07
N ALA A 19 25.84 11.15 9.75
CA ALA A 19 26.00 9.85 9.12
C ALA A 19 25.22 8.78 9.88
N VAL A 20 24.39 8.02 9.19
CA VAL A 20 23.76 6.80 9.69
C VAL A 20 24.77 5.67 9.50
N ILE A 21 25.32 5.16 10.60
CA ILE A 21 26.32 4.08 10.58
C ILE A 21 25.65 2.71 10.69
N ALA A 22 24.58 2.64 11.51
CA ALA A 22 23.72 1.48 11.62
C ALA A 22 22.24 1.93 11.68
N PRO A 23 21.33 1.33 10.90
CA PRO A 23 19.99 1.87 10.70
C PRO A 23 19.06 1.72 11.91
N GLY A 24 19.35 0.81 12.83
CA GLY A 24 18.44 0.41 13.89
C GLY A 24 17.35 -0.54 13.40
N SER A 25 17.02 -1.52 14.22
CA SER A 25 15.98 -2.52 13.90
C SER A 25 14.68 -2.28 14.67
N ASN A 26 14.75 -1.62 15.83
CA ASN A 26 13.64 -1.43 16.75
C ASN A 26 13.00 -0.05 16.57
N GLY A 27 11.68 0.00 16.60
CA GLY A 27 10.95 1.25 16.53
C GLY A 27 11.05 2.05 17.82
N LEU A 28 11.43 3.32 17.72
CA LEU A 28 11.68 4.21 18.84
C LEU A 28 10.39 4.83 19.39
N THR A 29 10.32 4.96 20.72
CA THR A 29 9.20 5.59 21.42
C THR A 29 9.57 6.89 22.09
N ARG A 30 10.83 7.09 22.41
CA ARG A 30 11.32 8.31 23.08
C ARG A 30 12.82 8.48 22.93
N ILE A 31 13.27 9.67 23.34
CA ILE A 31 14.67 10.06 23.41
C ILE A 31 15.05 10.22 24.88
N ALA A 32 16.27 9.86 25.23
CA ALA A 32 16.85 10.08 26.55
C ALA A 32 18.32 10.46 26.44
N GLY A 33 18.84 11.17 27.42
CA GLY A 33 20.27 11.41 27.55
C GLY A 33 21.01 10.10 27.93
N LEU A 34 22.24 9.97 27.49
CA LEU A 34 23.12 8.89 27.89
C LEU A 34 23.43 9.04 29.39
N GLY A 35 23.44 7.93 30.14
CA GLY A 35 23.67 7.93 31.60
C GLY A 35 22.61 7.18 32.38
N ALA A 36 21.57 6.65 31.75
CA ALA A 36 20.64 5.72 32.37
C ALA A 36 21.31 4.37 32.65
N HIS A 37 20.92 3.69 33.73
CA HIS A 37 21.50 2.38 34.07
C HIS A 37 20.79 1.20 33.38
N ASP A 38 19.51 1.41 32.96
CA ASP A 38 18.70 0.37 32.29
C ASP A 38 18.34 0.86 30.89
N TYR A 39 19.11 0.46 29.90
CA TYR A 39 18.86 0.79 28.50
C TYR A 39 17.74 -0.04 27.92
N ARG A 40 16.84 0.63 27.20
CA ARG A 40 15.69 0.01 26.53
C ARG A 40 15.88 0.04 25.02
N GLU A 41 15.49 -1.02 24.35
CA GLU A 41 15.60 -1.17 22.89
C GLU A 41 14.74 -0.15 22.10
N ASP A 42 13.64 0.35 22.71
CA ASP A 42 12.73 1.31 22.09
C ASP A 42 13.06 2.79 22.41
N VAL A 43 14.23 3.06 22.94
CA VAL A 43 14.70 4.41 23.28
C VAL A 43 15.97 4.74 22.50
N ALA A 44 16.02 5.93 21.87
CA ALA A 44 17.26 6.47 21.33
C ALA A 44 17.99 7.26 22.44
N TYR A 45 19.21 6.85 22.73
CA TYR A 45 20.06 7.51 23.73
C TYR A 45 20.99 8.50 23.05
N VAL A 46 21.04 9.72 23.55
CA VAL A 46 21.81 10.81 22.98
C VAL A 46 22.94 11.18 23.96
N GLY A 47 24.16 11.25 23.45
CA GLY A 47 25.31 11.65 24.23
C GLY A 47 26.49 12.11 23.37
N SER A 48 27.53 12.63 24.01
CA SER A 48 28.79 12.95 23.33
C SER A 48 29.58 11.65 23.04
N LEU A 49 30.46 11.72 22.06
CA LEU A 49 31.38 10.60 21.80
C LEU A 49 32.24 10.29 23.04
N GLU A 50 32.66 11.32 23.81
CA GLU A 50 33.44 11.11 25.01
C GLU A 50 32.64 10.36 26.08
N ASP A 51 31.35 10.69 26.28
CA ASP A 51 30.49 10.00 27.24
C ASP A 51 30.30 8.51 26.85
N VAL A 52 30.19 8.23 25.59
CA VAL A 52 30.05 6.86 25.08
C VAL A 52 31.35 6.08 25.27
N LEU A 53 32.48 6.67 24.92
CA LEU A 53 33.81 6.06 25.07
C LEU A 53 34.19 5.78 26.55
N ALA A 54 33.62 6.58 27.49
CA ALA A 54 33.81 6.36 28.92
C ALA A 54 33.04 5.11 29.44
N GLN A 55 32.11 4.58 28.69
CA GLN A 55 31.34 3.39 29.07
C GLN A 55 32.04 2.10 28.67
N SER A 56 31.78 1.01 29.37
CA SER A 56 32.20 -0.32 28.94
C SER A 56 31.42 -0.76 27.70
N ALA A 57 32.01 -1.52 26.81
CA ALA A 57 31.37 -2.01 25.59
C ALA A 57 30.07 -2.79 25.86
N SER A 58 29.95 -3.42 27.04
CA SER A 58 28.74 -4.15 27.47
C SER A 58 27.60 -3.24 28.00
N SER A 59 27.87 -1.95 28.13
CA SER A 59 26.92 -0.96 28.64
C SER A 59 26.52 0.07 27.57
N ILE A 60 26.77 -0.20 26.29
CA ILE A 60 26.35 0.66 25.18
C ILE A 60 24.90 0.34 24.80
N PRO A 61 24.00 1.34 24.68
CA PRO A 61 22.63 1.10 24.27
C PRO A 61 22.51 0.60 22.83
N ASP A 62 21.43 -0.13 22.55
CA ASP A 62 21.16 -0.67 21.21
C ASP A 62 20.93 0.41 20.15
N ASN A 63 20.25 1.50 20.54
CA ASN A 63 20.01 2.66 19.68
C ASN A 63 20.67 3.91 20.28
N ILE A 64 21.59 4.50 19.54
CA ILE A 64 22.37 5.65 20.02
C ILE A 64 22.53 6.73 18.97
N VAL A 65 22.44 7.99 19.42
CA VAL A 65 22.78 9.17 18.66
C VAL A 65 23.95 9.87 19.32
N VAL A 66 25.04 9.95 18.60
CA VAL A 66 26.33 10.46 19.14
C VAL A 66 26.64 11.81 18.55
N SER A 67 26.87 12.81 19.44
CA SER A 67 27.44 14.09 19.02
C SER A 67 28.96 13.99 18.88
N VAL A 68 29.47 14.55 17.80
CA VAL A 68 30.89 14.77 17.58
C VAL A 68 31.15 16.23 17.26
N PRO A 69 32.34 16.80 17.62
CA PRO A 69 32.67 18.17 17.24
C PRO A 69 32.58 18.39 15.73
N VAL A 70 32.17 19.58 15.33
CA VAL A 70 32.11 19.97 13.91
C VAL A 70 33.51 19.86 13.30
N GLY A 71 33.60 19.14 12.17
CA GLY A 71 34.87 18.88 11.50
C GLY A 71 35.56 17.58 11.91
N THR A 72 34.98 16.81 12.85
CA THR A 72 35.45 15.43 13.18
C THR A 72 35.02 14.42 12.15
N SER A 73 35.91 13.46 11.86
CA SER A 73 35.56 12.33 11.00
C SER A 73 34.54 11.42 11.66
N PHE A 74 33.44 11.12 10.98
CA PHE A 74 32.46 10.14 11.46
C PHE A 74 32.97 8.71 11.49
N GLN A 75 34.07 8.44 10.77
CA GLN A 75 34.64 7.11 10.61
C GLN A 75 35.23 6.56 11.91
N ASP A 76 35.86 7.44 12.70
CA ASP A 76 36.47 7.04 13.98
C ASP A 76 35.40 6.60 15.00
N ALA A 77 34.27 7.33 15.04
CA ALA A 77 33.13 6.96 15.87
C ALA A 77 32.47 5.65 15.37
N ALA A 78 32.39 5.46 14.06
CA ALA A 78 31.81 4.28 13.43
C ALA A 78 32.57 3.00 13.74
N GLU A 79 33.89 3.02 13.66
CA GLU A 79 34.72 1.83 13.92
C GLU A 79 34.57 1.31 15.34
N TYR A 80 34.44 2.21 16.30
CA TYR A 80 34.33 1.85 17.70
C TYR A 80 32.93 1.37 18.10
N LEU A 81 31.89 2.05 17.62
CA LEU A 81 30.53 1.87 18.13
C LEU A 81 29.69 0.87 17.30
N ARG A 82 29.99 0.69 16.02
CA ARG A 82 29.23 -0.18 15.12
C ARG A 82 29.06 -1.62 15.62
N PRO A 83 30.07 -2.26 16.24
CA PRO A 83 29.92 -3.62 16.74
C PRO A 83 29.00 -3.75 17.95
N ALA A 84 28.73 -2.64 18.64
CA ALA A 84 28.06 -2.61 19.95
C ALA A 84 26.57 -2.22 19.90
N CYS A 85 26.09 -1.63 18.80
CA CYS A 85 24.72 -1.14 18.68
C CYS A 85 24.09 -1.47 17.32
N SER A 86 22.78 -1.70 17.28
CA SER A 86 22.04 -1.96 16.04
C SER A 86 21.64 -0.66 15.33
N GLY A 87 21.46 0.42 16.08
CA GLY A 87 21.14 1.77 15.59
C GLY A 87 22.17 2.79 16.00
N LEU A 88 22.92 3.36 15.04
CA LEU A 88 23.93 4.37 15.28
C LEU A 88 23.80 5.54 14.30
N LEU A 89 23.52 6.71 14.84
CA LEU A 89 23.55 7.99 14.15
C LEU A 89 24.65 8.87 14.74
N VAL A 90 25.56 9.33 13.91
CA VAL A 90 26.60 10.30 14.30
C VAL A 90 26.22 11.66 13.72
N VAL A 91 26.26 12.68 14.56
CA VAL A 91 25.87 14.05 14.21
C VAL A 91 26.97 15.03 14.59
N ALA A 92 27.37 15.89 13.66
CA ALA A 92 28.31 16.96 13.94
C ALA A 92 27.60 18.07 14.73
N GLN A 93 27.77 18.07 16.05
CA GLN A 93 27.19 19.03 16.97
C GLN A 93 28.07 19.15 18.23
N ASN A 94 28.39 20.37 18.63
CA ASN A 94 29.27 20.59 19.78
C ASN A 94 28.59 20.46 21.16
N GLU A 95 27.25 20.56 21.20
CA GLU A 95 26.46 20.54 22.42
C GLU A 95 25.49 19.38 22.44
N SER A 96 25.69 18.41 23.33
CA SER A 96 24.83 17.20 23.43
C SER A 96 23.39 17.54 23.83
N ASP A 97 23.20 18.54 24.73
CA ASP A 97 21.84 18.95 25.16
C ASP A 97 21.02 19.47 23.98
N ARG A 98 21.63 20.26 23.10
CA ARG A 98 20.99 20.74 21.88
C ARG A 98 20.67 19.60 20.92
N LEU A 99 21.50 18.56 20.89
CA LEU A 99 21.23 17.38 20.08
C LEU A 99 20.01 16.60 20.60
N ILE A 100 19.81 16.50 21.91
CA ILE A 100 18.61 15.90 22.52
C ILE A 100 17.35 16.62 22.04
N GLU A 101 17.36 17.97 22.04
CA GLU A 101 16.24 18.76 21.55
C GLU A 101 15.97 18.50 20.04
N ILE A 102 17.02 18.56 19.22
CA ILE A 102 16.91 18.36 17.76
C ILE A 102 16.36 16.97 17.43
N VAL A 103 16.84 15.93 18.09
CA VAL A 103 16.38 14.55 17.87
C VAL A 103 14.96 14.34 18.43
N GLY A 104 14.67 15.02 19.57
CA GLY A 104 13.32 15.08 20.14
C GLY A 104 12.30 15.69 19.18
N ASP A 105 12.67 16.81 18.56
CA ASP A 105 11.83 17.47 17.56
C ASP A 105 11.62 16.58 16.30
N ALA A 106 12.65 15.86 15.88
CA ALA A 106 12.52 14.89 14.78
C ALA A 106 11.52 13.77 15.11
N LEU A 107 11.59 13.21 16.31
CA LEU A 107 10.63 12.22 16.79
C LEU A 107 9.20 12.80 16.87
N ALA A 108 9.06 13.98 17.47
CA ALA A 108 7.77 14.66 17.57
C ALA A 108 7.16 14.98 16.19
N ARG A 109 8.00 15.33 15.22
CA ARG A 109 7.58 15.57 13.83
C ARG A 109 7.09 14.27 13.17
N TYR A 110 7.75 13.16 13.42
CA TYR A 110 7.28 11.85 12.93
C TYR A 110 5.94 11.50 13.56
N ASP A 111 5.80 11.60 14.87
CA ASP A 111 4.57 11.30 15.59
C ASP A 111 3.40 12.19 15.13
N ASP A 112 3.65 13.48 14.87
CA ASP A 112 2.64 14.38 14.31
C ASP A 112 2.22 13.98 12.92
N TRP A 113 3.16 13.62 12.06
CA TRP A 113 2.89 13.15 10.70
C TRP A 113 2.05 11.87 10.70
N GLU A 114 2.42 10.84 11.48
CA GLU A 114 1.66 9.60 11.60
C GLU A 114 0.26 9.87 12.16
N ARG A 115 0.17 10.68 13.22
CA ARG A 115 -1.08 11.08 13.85
C ARG A 115 -2.01 11.77 12.85
N ARG A 116 -1.52 12.70 12.02
CA ARG A 116 -2.34 13.39 11.00
C ARG A 116 -2.91 12.42 9.96
N MET A 117 -2.14 11.41 9.53
CA MET A 117 -2.65 10.36 8.65
C MET A 117 -3.74 9.53 9.34
N LEU A 118 -3.53 9.12 10.59
CA LEU A 118 -4.53 8.35 11.36
C LEU A 118 -5.81 9.16 11.61
N PHE A 119 -5.69 10.46 11.89
CA PHE A 119 -6.87 11.35 11.99
C PHE A 119 -7.62 11.45 10.67
N ALA A 120 -6.92 11.57 9.54
CA ALA A 120 -7.56 11.60 8.22
C ALA A 120 -8.34 10.29 7.96
N VAL A 121 -7.79 9.14 8.38
CA VAL A 121 -8.49 7.85 8.35
C VAL A 121 -9.75 7.87 9.23
N ALA A 122 -9.63 8.32 10.48
CA ALA A 122 -10.74 8.38 11.44
C ALA A 122 -11.86 9.32 10.99
N GLU A 123 -11.53 10.45 10.37
CA GLU A 123 -12.46 11.40 9.77
C GLU A 123 -13.12 10.88 8.47
N GLY A 124 -12.68 9.73 7.97
CA GLY A 124 -13.20 9.15 6.74
C GLY A 124 -12.74 9.86 5.46
N ARG A 125 -11.63 10.61 5.51
CA ARG A 125 -11.04 11.26 4.34
C ARG A 125 -10.67 10.22 3.28
N THR A 126 -10.49 10.69 2.05
CA THR A 126 -10.14 9.82 0.92
C THR A 126 -8.75 9.21 1.07
N LEU A 127 -8.50 8.09 0.37
CA LEU A 127 -7.14 7.50 0.29
C LEU A 127 -6.13 8.51 -0.28
N GLY A 128 -6.58 9.39 -1.18
CA GLY A 128 -5.75 10.46 -1.73
C GLY A 128 -5.32 11.50 -0.69
N ASP A 129 -6.22 11.88 0.23
CA ASP A 129 -5.90 12.82 1.31
C ASP A 129 -4.88 12.22 2.29
N VAL A 130 -5.06 10.94 2.65
CA VAL A 130 -4.11 10.21 3.51
C VAL A 130 -2.75 10.09 2.82
N LEU A 131 -2.74 9.76 1.51
CA LEU A 131 -1.51 9.67 0.74
C LEU A 131 -0.79 11.02 0.63
N ALA A 132 -1.53 12.12 0.49
CA ALA A 132 -0.95 13.46 0.41
C ALA A 132 -0.20 13.84 1.70
N ILE A 133 -0.78 13.52 2.86
CA ILE A 133 -0.12 13.71 4.16
C ILE A 133 1.10 12.78 4.24
N GLY A 134 0.95 11.51 3.85
CA GLY A 134 2.05 10.54 3.86
C GLY A 134 3.25 10.98 3.04
N ALA A 135 3.01 11.55 1.87
CA ALA A 135 4.06 11.99 0.95
C ALA A 135 4.91 13.17 1.45
N GLU A 136 4.50 13.88 2.50
CA GLU A 136 5.26 15.03 3.03
C GLU A 136 6.67 14.66 3.51
N LEU A 137 6.88 13.41 3.93
CA LEU A 137 8.20 12.92 4.38
C LEU A 137 8.92 12.08 3.32
N LEU A 138 8.29 11.81 2.18
CA LEU A 138 8.94 11.07 1.09
C LEU A 138 9.78 12.01 0.22
N ALA A 139 10.98 11.55 -0.14
CA ALA A 139 11.83 12.26 -1.08
C ALA A 139 11.30 12.16 -2.52
N ASN A 140 10.74 11.00 -2.86
CA ASN A 140 10.22 10.71 -4.19
C ASN A 140 8.69 10.80 -4.22
N PRO A 141 8.11 11.18 -5.37
CA PRO A 141 6.67 11.16 -5.54
C PRO A 141 6.13 9.73 -5.44
N VAL A 142 4.88 9.61 -5.01
CA VAL A 142 4.22 8.35 -4.76
C VAL A 142 2.88 8.27 -5.46
N ALA A 143 2.56 7.10 -6.00
CA ALA A 143 1.23 6.76 -6.51
C ALA A 143 0.63 5.61 -5.73
N LEU A 144 -0.66 5.68 -5.49
CA LEU A 144 -1.47 4.54 -5.07
C LEU A 144 -2.10 3.94 -6.31
N ILE A 145 -1.66 2.75 -6.66
CA ILE A 145 -2.14 1.98 -7.81
C ILE A 145 -3.09 0.92 -7.30
N GLY A 146 -4.28 0.86 -7.89
CA GLY A 146 -5.27 -0.15 -7.59
C GLY A 146 -4.85 -1.54 -8.06
N PRO A 147 -5.55 -2.58 -7.61
CA PRO A 147 -5.25 -3.94 -8.00
C PRO A 147 -5.51 -4.19 -9.50
N ASP A 148 -6.30 -3.35 -10.16
CA ASP A 148 -6.54 -3.31 -11.62
C ASP A 148 -5.52 -2.45 -12.37
N ALA A 149 -4.40 -2.12 -11.75
CA ALA A 149 -3.36 -1.23 -12.25
C ALA A 149 -3.83 0.23 -12.49
N THR A 150 -5.04 0.62 -12.06
CA THR A 150 -5.51 2.01 -12.19
C THR A 150 -4.88 2.91 -11.15
N LEU A 151 -4.63 4.16 -11.52
CA LEU A 151 -4.19 5.21 -10.60
C LEU A 151 -5.37 5.64 -9.73
N ILE A 152 -5.29 5.34 -8.43
CA ILE A 152 -6.29 5.77 -7.43
C ILE A 152 -5.96 7.19 -6.94
N ALA A 153 -4.71 7.43 -6.58
CA ALA A 153 -4.23 8.70 -6.06
C ALA A 153 -2.74 8.88 -6.32
N ARG A 154 -2.30 10.12 -6.27
CA ARG A 154 -0.88 10.46 -6.34
C ARG A 154 -0.56 11.63 -5.43
N ALA A 155 0.69 11.69 -4.95
CA ALA A 155 1.20 12.81 -4.17
C ALA A 155 2.70 13.04 -4.43
N GLY A 156 3.17 14.25 -4.14
CA GLY A 156 4.52 14.72 -4.43
C GLY A 156 4.63 15.39 -5.81
N ASN A 157 5.70 16.14 -6.00
CA ASN A 157 5.95 16.85 -7.24
C ASN A 157 6.58 15.92 -8.28
N ILE A 158 5.92 15.81 -9.43
CA ILE A 158 6.43 15.07 -10.59
C ILE A 158 6.49 16.05 -11.76
N THR A 159 7.68 16.30 -12.27
CA THR A 159 7.86 16.99 -13.55
C THR A 159 7.82 15.95 -14.67
N VAL A 160 6.96 16.18 -15.67
CA VAL A 160 6.73 15.23 -16.77
C VAL A 160 8.00 14.94 -17.56
N ASP A 161 8.91 15.92 -17.65
CA ASP A 161 10.14 15.81 -18.45
C ASP A 161 11.21 14.93 -17.79
N GLU A 162 11.20 14.84 -16.46
CA GLU A 162 12.15 14.06 -15.65
C GLU A 162 11.63 12.68 -15.30
N SER A 163 10.31 12.46 -15.46
CA SER A 163 9.69 11.20 -15.11
C SER A 163 10.08 10.09 -16.09
N GLY A 164 10.51 8.95 -15.58
CA GLY A 164 10.74 7.73 -16.36
C GLY A 164 9.48 7.30 -17.14
N GLN A 165 9.66 6.33 -18.02
CA GLN A 165 8.60 5.85 -18.92
C GLN A 165 7.32 5.44 -18.16
N MET A 166 7.47 4.86 -16.96
CA MET A 166 6.36 4.46 -16.12
C MET A 166 5.47 5.63 -15.72
N TRP A 167 6.07 6.69 -15.15
CA TRP A 167 5.31 7.84 -14.68
C TRP A 167 4.64 8.61 -15.80
N LYS A 168 5.31 8.76 -16.96
CA LYS A 168 4.70 9.36 -18.15
C LYS A 168 3.42 8.62 -18.53
N THR A 169 3.46 7.30 -18.53
CA THR A 169 2.29 6.48 -18.89
C THR A 169 1.21 6.54 -17.80
N VAL A 170 1.57 6.45 -16.53
CA VAL A 170 0.62 6.57 -15.40
C VAL A 170 -0.09 7.91 -15.42
N LEU A 171 0.66 9.00 -15.65
CA LEU A 171 0.09 10.36 -15.70
C LEU A 171 -0.81 10.57 -16.93
N ALA A 172 -0.42 10.02 -18.08
CA ALA A 172 -1.17 10.21 -19.33
C ALA A 172 -2.42 9.32 -19.42
N ARG A 173 -2.36 8.09 -18.92
CA ARG A 173 -3.42 7.08 -19.09
C ARG A 173 -4.19 6.76 -17.84
N GLY A 174 -3.72 7.18 -16.66
CA GLY A 174 -4.31 6.79 -15.37
C GLY A 174 -4.18 5.30 -15.04
N ILE A 175 -3.28 4.59 -15.73
CA ILE A 175 -3.06 3.15 -15.58
C ILE A 175 -1.56 2.89 -15.53
N SER A 176 -1.14 2.05 -14.59
CA SER A 176 0.25 1.58 -14.52
C SER A 176 0.54 0.67 -15.72
N PRO A 177 1.57 0.95 -16.53
CA PRO A 177 1.85 0.16 -17.71
C PRO A 177 2.54 -1.15 -17.32
N ASN A 178 1.85 -2.25 -17.48
CA ASN A 178 2.44 -3.58 -17.29
C ASN A 178 3.54 -3.88 -18.32
N GLU A 179 3.53 -3.16 -19.44
CA GLU A 179 4.49 -3.33 -20.56
C GLU A 179 5.93 -2.91 -20.19
N ILE A 180 6.12 -2.12 -19.14
CA ILE A 180 7.47 -1.72 -18.66
C ILE A 180 8.21 -2.90 -18.07
N TYR A 181 7.47 -3.82 -17.45
CA TYR A 181 8.04 -4.99 -16.82
C TYR A 181 8.04 -6.19 -17.77
N THR A 182 9.16 -6.89 -17.82
CA THR A 182 9.26 -8.17 -18.51
C THR A 182 8.42 -9.23 -17.79
N GLU A 183 8.15 -10.35 -18.44
CA GLU A 183 7.42 -11.45 -17.82
C GLU A 183 8.15 -12.01 -16.59
N SER A 184 9.49 -12.09 -16.64
CA SER A 184 10.32 -12.54 -15.52
C SER A 184 10.22 -11.60 -14.32
N GLU A 185 10.23 -10.28 -14.53
CA GLU A 185 10.08 -9.28 -13.46
C GLU A 185 8.70 -9.34 -12.83
N ARG A 186 7.64 -9.52 -13.64
CA ARG A 186 6.28 -9.72 -13.13
C ARG A 186 6.16 -10.99 -12.28
N LYS A 187 6.75 -12.10 -12.74
CA LYS A 187 6.80 -13.35 -11.95
C LYS A 187 7.57 -13.17 -10.64
N ALA A 188 8.68 -12.44 -10.67
CA ALA A 188 9.45 -12.11 -9.46
C ALA A 188 8.63 -11.29 -8.47
N TYR A 189 7.88 -10.28 -8.96
CA TYR A 189 6.97 -9.49 -8.13
C TYR A 189 5.87 -10.34 -7.49
N VAL A 190 5.19 -11.19 -8.27
CA VAL A 190 4.15 -12.10 -7.73
C VAL A 190 4.74 -13.06 -6.70
N LYS A 191 5.94 -13.57 -6.95
CA LYS A 191 6.66 -14.43 -5.99
C LYS A 191 6.96 -13.68 -4.69
N SER A 192 7.45 -12.44 -4.74
CA SER A 192 7.72 -11.63 -3.55
C SER A 192 6.46 -11.41 -2.72
N LEU A 193 5.32 -11.15 -3.36
CA LEU A 193 4.01 -11.05 -2.70
C LEU A 193 3.63 -12.35 -1.99
N SER A 194 3.80 -13.50 -2.64
CA SER A 194 3.48 -14.82 -2.06
C SER A 194 4.40 -15.19 -0.89
N GLN A 195 5.60 -14.64 -0.85
CA GLN A 195 6.56 -14.81 0.23
C GLN A 195 6.33 -13.84 1.40
N GLY A 196 5.36 -12.93 1.27
CA GLY A 196 5.03 -11.95 2.30
C GLY A 196 6.05 -10.82 2.45
N GLU A 197 6.82 -10.54 1.38
CA GLU A 197 7.77 -9.43 1.39
C GLU A 197 7.04 -8.09 1.58
N SER A 198 7.60 -7.23 2.42
CA SER A 198 7.01 -5.94 2.75
C SER A 198 7.09 -4.94 1.60
N TYR A 199 8.01 -5.13 0.69
CA TYR A 199 8.22 -4.29 -0.50
C TYR A 199 8.95 -5.08 -1.59
N HIS A 200 8.87 -4.57 -2.81
CA HIS A 200 9.64 -5.07 -3.96
C HIS A 200 10.38 -3.91 -4.61
N LEU A 201 11.68 -4.06 -4.78
CA LEU A 201 12.55 -3.06 -5.39
C LEU A 201 13.17 -3.66 -6.65
N VAL A 202 12.97 -3.01 -7.79
CA VAL A 202 13.43 -3.49 -9.09
C VAL A 202 13.93 -2.34 -9.96
N ARG A 203 14.94 -2.60 -10.77
CA ARG A 203 15.31 -1.73 -11.91
C ARG A 203 14.81 -2.40 -13.18
N PRO A 204 13.70 -1.92 -13.77
CA PRO A 204 13.12 -2.56 -14.93
C PRO A 204 14.06 -2.50 -16.15
N GLU A 205 14.12 -3.59 -16.91
CA GLU A 205 14.92 -3.65 -18.14
C GLU A 205 14.53 -2.57 -19.16
N ARG A 206 13.27 -2.14 -19.13
CA ARG A 206 12.72 -1.11 -20.04
C ARG A 206 12.71 0.29 -19.44
N ASP A 207 13.17 0.46 -18.20
CA ASP A 207 13.37 1.76 -17.52
C ASP A 207 14.65 1.71 -16.67
N ILE A 208 15.78 1.47 -17.34
CA ILE A 208 17.08 1.21 -16.71
C ILE A 208 17.65 2.41 -15.93
N ASN A 209 17.10 3.60 -16.13
CA ASN A 209 17.58 4.81 -15.47
C ASN A 209 17.03 4.96 -14.06
N HIS A 210 15.96 4.24 -13.73
CA HIS A 210 15.25 4.40 -12.48
C HIS A 210 15.05 3.08 -11.74
N MET A 211 15.15 3.14 -10.40
CA MET A 211 14.67 2.10 -9.52
C MET A 211 13.18 2.29 -9.26
N HIS A 212 12.44 1.22 -9.27
CA HIS A 212 11.02 1.21 -8.94
C HIS A 212 10.82 0.50 -7.60
N LEU A 213 10.16 1.17 -6.67
CA LEU A 213 9.72 0.62 -5.40
C LEU A 213 8.22 0.35 -5.48
N SER A 214 7.83 -0.87 -5.15
CA SER A 214 6.43 -1.26 -4.96
C SER A 214 6.23 -1.76 -3.54
N VAL A 215 5.30 -1.15 -2.81
CA VAL A 215 4.94 -1.55 -1.45
C VAL A 215 3.49 -2.06 -1.50
N PRO A 216 3.27 -3.38 -1.44
CA PRO A 216 1.97 -3.98 -1.65
C PRO A 216 1.00 -3.68 -0.50
N LEU A 217 -0.26 -3.41 -0.85
CA LEU A 217 -1.38 -3.33 0.09
C LEU A 217 -2.13 -4.65 0.07
N VAL A 218 -1.90 -5.51 1.06
CA VAL A 218 -2.54 -6.83 1.17
C VAL A 218 -3.24 -6.95 2.52
N ILE A 219 -4.51 -7.36 2.54
CA ILE A 219 -5.30 -7.66 3.75
C ILE A 219 -5.86 -9.08 3.58
N ASP A 220 -5.60 -9.95 4.54
CA ASP A 220 -6.10 -11.33 4.56
C ASP A 220 -5.86 -12.06 3.23
N GLY A 221 -4.67 -11.90 2.66
CA GLY A 221 -4.27 -12.49 1.37
C GLY A 221 -4.88 -11.83 0.13
N ARG A 222 -5.66 -10.76 0.28
CA ARG A 222 -6.27 -10.00 -0.83
C ARG A 222 -5.46 -8.74 -1.13
N SER A 223 -5.14 -8.52 -2.40
CA SER A 223 -4.48 -7.29 -2.84
C SER A 223 -5.49 -6.15 -2.97
N PHE A 224 -5.14 -5.01 -2.36
CA PHE A 224 -5.83 -3.72 -2.52
C PHE A 224 -5.08 -2.78 -3.45
N GLY A 225 -3.98 -3.23 -4.00
CA GLY A 225 -3.10 -2.45 -4.84
C GLY A 225 -1.69 -2.36 -4.28
N ALA A 226 -0.97 -1.31 -4.65
CA ALA A 226 0.37 -1.03 -4.17
C ALA A 226 0.67 0.46 -4.15
N LEU A 227 1.53 0.89 -3.24
CA LEU A 227 2.23 2.15 -3.39
C LEU A 227 3.38 1.97 -4.37
N GLY A 228 3.39 2.76 -5.43
CA GLY A 228 4.45 2.80 -6.43
C GLY A 228 5.26 4.08 -6.31
N GLN A 229 6.58 3.98 -6.32
CA GLN A 229 7.53 5.09 -6.39
C GLN A 229 8.60 4.81 -7.43
N VAL A 230 9.21 5.88 -7.92
CA VAL A 230 10.40 5.85 -8.77
C VAL A 230 11.42 6.82 -8.17
N ASP A 231 12.71 6.49 -8.21
CA ASP A 231 13.80 7.26 -7.61
C ASP A 231 14.17 8.52 -8.42
N LEU A 232 13.18 9.41 -8.61
CA LEU A 232 13.33 10.63 -9.41
C LEU A 232 14.17 11.69 -8.72
N ASN A 233 13.94 11.91 -7.43
CA ASN A 233 14.57 12.99 -6.67
C ASN A 233 15.72 12.50 -5.79
N ALA A 234 15.66 11.25 -5.34
CA ALA A 234 16.67 10.63 -4.49
C ALA A 234 16.63 9.10 -4.64
N SER A 235 17.79 8.45 -4.49
CA SER A 235 17.87 7.00 -4.41
C SER A 235 17.10 6.45 -3.21
N PHE A 236 16.54 5.24 -3.33
CA PHE A 236 15.86 4.60 -2.22
C PHE A 236 16.84 4.18 -1.14
N THR A 237 16.66 4.72 0.05
CA THR A 237 17.33 4.30 1.27
C THR A 237 16.40 3.39 2.09
N ALA A 238 16.95 2.65 3.04
CA ALA A 238 16.15 1.84 3.96
C ALA A 238 15.08 2.69 4.69
N ASP A 239 15.41 3.95 4.96
CA ASP A 239 14.54 4.89 5.65
C ASP A 239 13.36 5.34 4.81
N GLN A 240 13.61 5.70 3.55
CA GLN A 240 12.55 6.05 2.59
C GLN A 240 11.61 4.86 2.34
N ILE A 241 12.16 3.65 2.27
CA ILE A 241 11.36 2.42 2.19
C ILE A 241 10.53 2.22 3.46
N GLY A 242 11.14 2.45 4.64
CA GLY A 242 10.45 2.38 5.93
C GLY A 242 9.28 3.36 6.02
N LEU A 243 9.46 4.63 5.59
CA LEU A 243 8.38 5.62 5.52
C LEU A 243 7.27 5.19 4.55
N ALA A 244 7.61 4.65 3.39
CA ALA A 244 6.62 4.11 2.46
C ALA A 244 5.82 2.94 3.06
N CYS A 245 6.47 2.05 3.82
CA CYS A 245 5.80 0.98 4.56
C CYS A 245 4.87 1.54 5.66
N ALA A 246 5.27 2.60 6.37
CA ALA A 246 4.41 3.25 7.37
C ALA A 246 3.13 3.84 6.73
N ILE A 247 3.27 4.48 5.58
CA ILE A 247 2.12 4.99 4.80
C ILE A 247 1.21 3.83 4.40
N ARG A 248 1.78 2.72 3.88
CA ARG A 248 1.02 1.52 3.54
C ARG A 248 0.18 1.04 4.73
N ASP A 249 0.75 0.95 5.93
CA ASP A 249 0.05 0.43 7.10
C ASP A 249 -1.16 1.29 7.47
N VAL A 250 -1.04 2.62 7.36
CA VAL A 250 -2.16 3.55 7.55
C VAL A 250 -3.21 3.41 6.44
N LEU A 251 -2.78 3.29 5.18
CA LEU A 251 -3.71 3.08 4.06
C LEU A 251 -4.43 1.74 4.16
N LEU A 252 -3.76 0.68 4.65
CA LEU A 252 -4.41 -0.61 4.93
C LEU A 252 -5.49 -0.49 6.00
N ALA A 253 -5.24 0.28 7.07
CA ALA A 253 -6.28 0.53 8.09
C ALA A 253 -7.51 1.21 7.46
N ARG A 254 -7.31 2.19 6.57
CA ARG A 254 -8.40 2.87 5.84
C ARG A 254 -9.13 1.92 4.88
N ALA A 255 -8.37 1.14 4.12
CA ALA A 255 -8.92 0.14 3.20
C ALA A 255 -9.73 -0.93 3.95
N LYS A 256 -9.27 -1.37 5.12
CA LYS A 256 -10.00 -2.31 5.96
C LYS A 256 -11.35 -1.75 6.43
N ILE A 257 -11.40 -0.48 6.85
CA ILE A 257 -12.66 0.19 7.22
C ILE A 257 -13.61 0.24 6.01
N GLU A 258 -13.10 0.50 4.81
CA GLU A 258 -13.93 0.47 3.59
C GLU A 258 -14.41 -0.93 3.25
N LEU A 259 -13.56 -1.95 3.45
CA LEU A 259 -13.95 -3.34 3.28
C LEU A 259 -15.02 -3.77 4.27
N ASP A 260 -14.84 -3.47 5.56
CA ASP A 260 -15.81 -3.81 6.59
C ASP A 260 -17.15 -3.11 6.33
N ARG A 261 -17.11 -1.88 5.78
CA ARG A 261 -18.30 -1.19 5.29
C ARG A 261 -18.85 -1.79 3.98
N ASN A 262 -17.97 -2.33 3.14
CA ASN A 262 -18.24 -2.94 1.84
C ASN A 262 -18.17 -4.47 1.87
N GLN A 263 -18.25 -5.13 3.05
CA GLN A 263 -18.43 -6.58 3.09
C GLN A 263 -19.71 -6.95 2.37
N GLY A 264 -19.61 -7.08 1.07
CA GLY A 264 -20.62 -7.16 0.04
C GLY A 264 -21.88 -6.44 0.46
N THR A 265 -22.43 -5.56 -0.32
CA THR A 265 -23.74 -4.97 0.04
C THR A 265 -24.60 -6.10 0.62
N ALA A 266 -25.47 -5.83 1.56
CA ALA A 266 -26.36 -6.86 2.10
C ALA A 266 -27.02 -7.68 0.98
N LEU A 267 -27.14 -7.09 -0.19
CA LEU A 267 -27.57 -7.74 -1.43
C LEU A 267 -26.54 -8.75 -1.97
N GLU A 268 -25.24 -8.42 -2.05
CA GLU A 268 -24.21 -9.39 -2.51
C GLU A 268 -24.13 -10.59 -1.57
N GLN A 269 -24.29 -10.36 -0.29
CA GLN A 269 -24.29 -11.42 0.70
C GLN A 269 -25.55 -12.29 0.58
N CYS A 270 -26.69 -11.66 0.38
CA CYS A 270 -27.95 -12.34 0.10
C CYS A 270 -27.86 -13.20 -1.18
N MET A 271 -27.30 -12.64 -2.24
CA MET A 271 -27.10 -13.37 -3.52
C MET A 271 -26.10 -14.51 -3.39
N ARG A 272 -25.04 -14.34 -2.60
CA ARG A 272 -24.10 -15.43 -2.30
C ARG A 272 -24.81 -16.60 -1.64
N THR A 273 -25.61 -16.33 -0.62
CA THR A 273 -26.39 -17.33 0.10
C THR A 273 -27.36 -18.07 -0.84
N VAL A 274 -27.98 -17.34 -1.78
CA VAL A 274 -28.84 -17.94 -2.83
C VAL A 274 -28.04 -18.86 -3.76
N LEU A 275 -26.86 -18.44 -4.22
CA LEU A 275 -25.98 -19.23 -5.09
C LEU A 275 -25.41 -20.48 -4.38
N GLU A 276 -25.22 -20.42 -3.07
CA GLU A 276 -24.80 -21.54 -2.23
C GLU A 276 -25.94 -22.54 -1.96
N GLY A 277 -27.15 -22.24 -2.43
CA GLY A 277 -28.33 -23.09 -2.20
C GLY A 277 -28.79 -23.10 -0.74
N VAL A 278 -28.35 -22.13 0.07
CA VAL A 278 -28.78 -22.01 1.46
C VAL A 278 -30.19 -21.39 1.45
N PRO A 279 -31.16 -22.00 2.15
CA PRO A 279 -32.51 -21.44 2.24
C PRO A 279 -32.48 -20.03 2.83
N THR A 280 -32.82 -19.06 2.02
CA THR A 280 -32.87 -17.65 2.40
C THR A 280 -34.32 -17.21 2.41
N GLU A 281 -34.73 -16.43 3.42
CA GLU A 281 -36.07 -15.87 3.42
C GLU A 281 -36.27 -15.01 2.16
N SER A 282 -37.22 -15.42 1.32
CA SER A 282 -37.53 -14.70 0.07
C SER A 282 -37.89 -13.23 0.28
N SER A 283 -38.40 -12.90 1.46
CA SER A 283 -38.68 -11.52 1.90
C SER A 283 -37.40 -10.68 1.99
N ALA A 284 -36.31 -11.24 2.52
CA ALA A 284 -35.01 -10.54 2.64
C ALA A 284 -34.39 -10.27 1.26
N VAL A 285 -34.44 -11.25 0.36
CA VAL A 285 -34.00 -11.09 -1.03
C VAL A 285 -34.81 -10.02 -1.75
N ARG A 286 -36.14 -10.08 -1.69
CA ARG A 286 -37.04 -9.09 -2.28
C ARG A 286 -36.78 -7.68 -1.77
N PHE A 287 -36.57 -7.53 -0.46
CA PHE A 287 -36.24 -6.24 0.15
C PHE A 287 -34.93 -5.66 -0.39
N GLN A 288 -33.87 -6.47 -0.47
CA GLN A 288 -32.57 -6.01 -0.97
C GLN A 288 -32.59 -5.69 -2.46
N LEU A 289 -33.28 -6.49 -3.28
CA LEU A 289 -33.50 -6.19 -4.69
C LEU A 289 -34.28 -4.88 -4.90
N GLY A 290 -35.34 -4.66 -4.10
CA GLY A 290 -36.12 -3.43 -4.14
C GLY A 290 -35.31 -2.16 -3.87
N ARG A 291 -34.27 -2.25 -3.03
CA ARG A 291 -33.38 -1.10 -2.74
C ARG A 291 -32.57 -0.63 -3.95
N ILE A 292 -32.33 -1.48 -4.93
CA ILE A 292 -31.64 -1.15 -6.19
C ILE A 292 -32.61 -1.03 -7.37
N GLY A 293 -33.92 -1.03 -7.10
CA GLY A 293 -34.95 -0.90 -8.13
C GLY A 293 -35.19 -2.18 -8.94
N TRP A 294 -34.85 -3.35 -8.39
CA TRP A 294 -35.07 -4.65 -9.00
C TRP A 294 -36.23 -5.38 -8.31
N SER A 295 -36.92 -6.26 -9.06
CA SER A 295 -37.96 -7.15 -8.54
C SER A 295 -37.52 -8.60 -8.58
N ALA A 296 -37.87 -9.39 -7.58
CA ALA A 296 -37.63 -10.85 -7.64
C ALA A 296 -38.33 -11.55 -8.82
N ASP A 297 -39.36 -10.89 -9.38
CA ASP A 297 -40.15 -11.38 -10.51
C ASP A 297 -39.59 -10.90 -11.87
N ASP A 298 -38.51 -10.08 -11.87
CA ASP A 298 -37.82 -9.68 -13.10
C ASP A 298 -37.12 -10.91 -13.73
N THR A 299 -36.85 -10.80 -15.03
CA THR A 299 -36.03 -11.77 -15.75
C THR A 299 -34.56 -11.36 -15.70
N TYR A 300 -33.72 -12.29 -15.31
CA TYR A 300 -32.29 -12.08 -15.10
C TYR A 300 -31.43 -12.93 -16.02
N ARG A 301 -30.21 -12.47 -16.20
CA ARG A 301 -29.09 -13.24 -16.77
C ARG A 301 -27.86 -13.11 -15.89
N MET A 302 -26.98 -14.07 -16.01
CA MET A 302 -25.71 -14.10 -15.29
C MET A 302 -24.56 -14.24 -16.29
N LEU A 303 -23.58 -13.37 -16.14
CA LEU A 303 -22.30 -13.47 -16.83
C LEU A 303 -21.27 -14.02 -15.84
N LEU A 304 -20.67 -15.14 -16.17
CA LEU A 304 -19.59 -15.76 -15.40
C LEU A 304 -18.26 -15.52 -16.12
N CYS A 305 -17.30 -14.95 -15.42
CA CYS A 305 -15.94 -14.75 -15.89
C CYS A 305 -15.00 -15.56 -15.00
N PRO A 306 -14.62 -16.79 -15.42
CA PRO A 306 -13.72 -17.64 -14.68
C PRO A 306 -12.31 -17.06 -14.70
N PHE A 307 -11.61 -17.23 -13.56
CA PHE A 307 -10.23 -16.82 -13.43
C PHE A 307 -9.27 -17.96 -13.76
N PRO A 308 -8.16 -17.66 -14.46
CA PRO A 308 -7.07 -18.60 -14.54
C PRO A 308 -6.48 -18.81 -13.15
N THR A 309 -6.66 -20.02 -12.61
CA THR A 309 -6.24 -20.44 -11.27
C THR A 309 -4.73 -20.65 -11.11
N GLU A 310 -3.93 -20.29 -12.08
CA GLU A 310 -2.48 -20.44 -11.98
C GLU A 310 -1.88 -19.32 -11.11
N GLY A 311 -1.80 -19.58 -9.79
CA GLY A 311 -0.91 -18.82 -8.91
C GLY A 311 -1.50 -18.06 -7.73
N GLY A 312 -2.66 -18.39 -7.19
CA GLY A 312 -3.10 -17.83 -5.92
C GLY A 312 -4.54 -17.32 -5.90
N GLU A 313 -5.36 -18.05 -5.22
CA GLU A 313 -6.83 -17.94 -5.23
C GLU A 313 -7.43 -16.62 -4.71
N ASN A 314 -6.66 -15.66 -4.18
CA ASN A 314 -7.25 -14.53 -3.45
C ASN A 314 -6.80 -13.12 -3.88
N LEU A 315 -5.91 -12.98 -4.82
CA LEU A 315 -5.31 -11.68 -5.14
C LEU A 315 -6.07 -10.84 -6.19
N ILE A 316 -7.11 -11.37 -6.84
CA ILE A 316 -7.54 -10.86 -8.15
C ILE A 316 -9.01 -10.40 -8.25
N GLY A 317 -9.85 -10.59 -7.25
CA GLY A 317 -11.30 -10.36 -7.36
C GLY A 317 -11.76 -8.91 -7.57
N ALA A 318 -11.18 -7.94 -6.88
CA ALA A 318 -11.68 -6.57 -6.86
C ALA A 318 -11.49 -5.80 -8.19
N PRO A 319 -10.36 -5.92 -8.92
CA PRO A 319 -10.14 -5.23 -10.19
C PRO A 319 -11.11 -5.61 -11.26
N TYR A 320 -11.34 -6.91 -11.38
CA TYR A 320 -12.19 -7.45 -12.42
C TYR A 320 -13.67 -7.20 -12.12
N LYS A 321 -14.05 -7.15 -10.83
CA LYS A 321 -15.36 -6.68 -10.40
C LYS A 321 -15.60 -5.24 -10.89
N MET A 322 -14.61 -4.35 -10.72
CA MET A 322 -14.68 -2.97 -11.21
C MET A 322 -14.70 -2.88 -12.73
N MET A 323 -13.87 -3.68 -13.41
CA MET A 323 -13.86 -3.80 -14.87
C MET A 323 -15.25 -4.21 -15.38
N MET A 324 -15.80 -5.28 -14.84
CA MET A 324 -17.13 -5.74 -15.21
C MET A 324 -18.23 -4.73 -14.87
N LYS A 325 -18.08 -3.99 -13.77
CA LYS A 325 -19.01 -2.92 -13.41
C LYS A 325 -18.96 -1.74 -14.38
N ARG A 326 -17.81 -1.47 -15.02
CA ARG A 326 -17.68 -0.50 -16.11
C ARG A 326 -18.36 -0.99 -17.38
N ALA A 327 -18.14 -2.27 -17.74
CA ALA A 327 -18.77 -2.88 -18.90
C ALA A 327 -20.28 -2.98 -18.74
N LEU A 328 -20.74 -3.33 -17.54
CA LEU A 328 -22.14 -3.56 -17.21
C LEU A 328 -22.57 -2.70 -15.98
N PRO A 329 -22.73 -1.38 -16.13
CA PRO A 329 -22.98 -0.47 -15.00
C PRO A 329 -24.23 -0.79 -14.18
N LYS A 330 -25.26 -1.35 -14.84
CA LYS A 330 -26.53 -1.72 -14.20
C LYS A 330 -26.55 -3.18 -13.69
N SER A 331 -25.39 -3.85 -13.62
CA SER A 331 -25.29 -5.20 -13.09
C SER A 331 -24.90 -5.20 -11.60
N LEU A 332 -25.21 -6.31 -10.93
CA LEU A 332 -24.64 -6.66 -9.63
C LEU A 332 -23.43 -7.56 -9.91
N CYS A 333 -22.21 -7.03 -9.68
CA CYS A 333 -20.97 -7.78 -9.85
C CYS A 333 -20.43 -8.23 -8.50
N MET A 334 -20.15 -9.50 -8.35
CA MET A 334 -19.63 -10.10 -7.12
C MET A 334 -18.57 -11.16 -7.42
N SER A 335 -17.68 -11.40 -6.46
CA SER A 335 -16.76 -12.53 -6.50
C SER A 335 -17.41 -13.73 -5.84
N TYR A 336 -17.37 -14.90 -6.49
CA TYR A 336 -17.91 -16.14 -5.97
C TYR A 336 -17.03 -17.32 -6.39
N SER A 337 -16.56 -18.11 -5.44
CA SER A 337 -15.71 -19.29 -5.67
C SER A 337 -14.47 -19.04 -6.54
N GLY A 338 -13.87 -17.86 -6.44
CA GLY A 338 -12.71 -17.49 -7.27
C GLY A 338 -13.06 -16.80 -8.58
N ASP A 339 -14.30 -16.88 -9.04
CA ASP A 339 -14.77 -16.28 -10.28
C ASP A 339 -15.48 -14.94 -10.07
N ILE A 340 -15.68 -14.17 -11.14
CA ILE A 340 -16.56 -12.99 -11.14
C ILE A 340 -17.91 -13.36 -11.74
N ILE A 341 -18.93 -13.08 -10.98
CA ILE A 341 -20.32 -13.20 -11.41
C ILE A 341 -20.93 -11.82 -11.54
N CYS A 342 -21.53 -11.54 -12.70
CA CYS A 342 -22.32 -10.34 -12.94
C CYS A 342 -23.76 -10.73 -13.20
N ILE A 343 -24.68 -10.37 -12.33
CA ILE A 343 -26.12 -10.58 -12.49
C ILE A 343 -26.73 -9.26 -12.98
N PHE A 344 -27.61 -9.34 -13.96
CA PHE A 344 -28.30 -8.17 -14.51
C PHE A 344 -29.69 -8.54 -15.03
N ARG A 345 -30.58 -7.56 -15.09
CA ARG A 345 -31.89 -7.76 -15.67
C ARG A 345 -31.81 -7.80 -17.20
N SER A 346 -32.48 -8.74 -17.82
CA SER A 346 -32.56 -8.85 -19.28
C SER A 346 -33.07 -7.57 -19.94
N ALA A 347 -33.96 -6.85 -19.28
CA ALA A 347 -34.50 -5.58 -19.76
C ALA A 347 -33.48 -4.41 -19.79
N ASP A 348 -32.38 -4.50 -19.07
CA ASP A 348 -31.39 -3.43 -18.99
C ASP A 348 -30.34 -3.49 -20.14
N TYR A 349 -30.23 -4.62 -20.83
CA TYR A 349 -29.22 -4.85 -21.88
C TYR A 349 -29.81 -5.64 -23.06
N ASP A 350 -29.60 -5.16 -24.27
CA ASP A 350 -29.86 -5.92 -25.47
C ASP A 350 -28.67 -6.87 -25.76
N ILE A 351 -28.76 -8.10 -25.26
CA ILE A 351 -27.68 -9.09 -25.38
C ILE A 351 -27.46 -9.57 -26.82
N ASN A 352 -28.45 -9.42 -27.71
CA ASN A 352 -28.34 -9.74 -29.12
C ASN A 352 -27.66 -8.60 -29.91
N ALA A 353 -27.58 -7.42 -29.35
CA ALA A 353 -26.87 -6.32 -29.97
C ALA A 353 -25.37 -6.60 -29.99
N ARG A 354 -24.74 -6.40 -31.13
CA ARG A 354 -23.30 -6.55 -31.28
C ARG A 354 -22.53 -5.68 -30.27
N SER A 355 -23.08 -4.51 -29.92
CA SER A 355 -22.54 -3.58 -28.94
C SER A 355 -22.38 -4.18 -27.54
N PHE A 356 -23.27 -5.10 -27.12
CA PHE A 356 -23.13 -5.78 -25.83
C PHE A 356 -21.89 -6.69 -25.84
N CYS A 357 -21.80 -7.56 -26.88
CA CYS A 357 -20.63 -8.44 -27.03
C CYS A 357 -19.33 -7.65 -27.16
N ASP A 358 -19.33 -6.59 -28.01
CA ASP A 358 -18.15 -5.76 -28.22
C ASP A 358 -17.69 -5.09 -26.90
N THR A 359 -18.63 -4.59 -26.09
CA THR A 359 -18.32 -3.95 -24.80
C THR A 359 -17.71 -4.95 -23.81
N VAL A 360 -18.34 -6.10 -23.64
CA VAL A 360 -17.83 -7.15 -22.74
C VAL A 360 -16.48 -7.67 -23.23
N THR A 361 -16.34 -7.95 -24.52
CA THR A 361 -15.09 -8.44 -25.12
C THR A 361 -13.97 -7.42 -25.02
N ALA A 362 -14.24 -6.13 -25.24
CA ALA A 362 -13.24 -5.08 -25.14
C ALA A 362 -12.63 -4.96 -23.73
N GLU A 363 -13.43 -5.24 -22.69
CA GLU A 363 -12.92 -5.23 -21.32
C GLU A 363 -12.23 -6.55 -20.95
N THR A 364 -12.80 -7.70 -21.31
CA THR A 364 -12.29 -9.03 -20.93
C THR A 364 -11.04 -9.45 -21.70
N SER A 365 -10.92 -9.06 -22.98
CA SER A 365 -9.75 -9.37 -23.81
C SER A 365 -8.45 -8.73 -23.30
N LYS A 366 -8.52 -7.58 -22.60
CA LYS A 366 -7.37 -6.94 -21.98
C LYS A 366 -6.67 -7.87 -20.97
N TYR A 367 -7.39 -8.83 -20.44
CA TYR A 367 -6.93 -9.76 -19.41
C TYR A 367 -6.97 -11.23 -19.89
N ASN A 368 -7.22 -11.45 -21.15
CA ASN A 368 -7.32 -12.78 -21.75
C ASN A 368 -8.40 -13.68 -21.08
N LEU A 369 -9.53 -13.04 -20.68
CA LEU A 369 -10.63 -13.72 -20.01
C LEU A 369 -11.70 -14.13 -21.00
N THR A 370 -12.25 -15.35 -20.82
CA THR A 370 -13.42 -15.85 -21.53
C THR A 370 -14.60 -15.84 -20.57
N CYS A 371 -15.73 -15.28 -20.99
CA CYS A 371 -16.94 -15.23 -20.18
C CYS A 371 -18.03 -16.13 -20.74
N GLY A 372 -18.79 -16.77 -19.85
CA GLY A 372 -20.00 -17.50 -20.17
C GLY A 372 -21.24 -16.70 -19.79
N LEU A 373 -22.23 -16.64 -20.69
CA LEU A 373 -23.53 -16.00 -20.45
C LEU A 373 -24.59 -17.08 -20.22
N SER A 374 -25.38 -16.96 -19.14
CA SER A 374 -26.48 -17.88 -18.86
C SER A 374 -27.68 -17.65 -19.77
N ASP A 375 -28.54 -18.63 -19.84
CA ASP A 375 -29.91 -18.41 -20.25
C ASP A 375 -30.65 -17.49 -19.31
N GLU A 376 -31.85 -17.04 -19.72
CA GLU A 376 -32.74 -16.25 -18.87
C GLU A 376 -33.30 -17.10 -17.73
N PHE A 377 -33.35 -16.49 -16.55
CA PHE A 377 -33.99 -17.10 -15.40
C PHE A 377 -34.84 -16.07 -14.62
N THR A 378 -35.84 -16.57 -13.92
CA THR A 378 -36.72 -15.83 -13.02
C THR A 378 -36.62 -16.42 -11.63
N GLY A 379 -37.17 -15.75 -10.64
CA GLY A 379 -37.23 -16.31 -9.29
C GLY A 379 -35.88 -16.31 -8.56
N ILE A 380 -35.13 -15.23 -8.69
CA ILE A 380 -33.79 -15.09 -8.06
C ILE A 380 -33.79 -15.38 -6.53
N GLY A 381 -34.96 -15.43 -5.89
CA GLY A 381 -35.12 -15.78 -4.47
C GLY A 381 -35.40 -17.26 -4.21
N GLU A 382 -35.51 -18.10 -5.25
CA GLU A 382 -35.85 -19.52 -5.10
C GLU A 382 -34.62 -20.45 -5.13
N GLY A 383 -33.42 -19.89 -5.40
CA GLY A 383 -32.17 -20.63 -5.59
C GLY A 383 -32.10 -21.36 -6.95
N PRO A 384 -30.91 -21.82 -7.35
CA PRO A 384 -30.78 -22.60 -8.57
C PRO A 384 -31.50 -23.94 -8.39
N ARG A 385 -32.36 -24.26 -9.34
CA ARG A 385 -32.97 -25.59 -9.46
C ARG A 385 -32.03 -26.53 -10.19
#